data_a6bc46478d20fb95bc0cb4189edbe71b
#
_entry.id   a6bc46478d20fb95bc0cb4189edbe71b
#
_cell.length_a   1.000
_cell.length_b   1.000
_cell.length_c   1.000
_cell.angle_alpha   90.00
_cell.angle_beta   90.00
_cell.angle_gamma   90.00
#
_symmetry.space_group_name_H-M   'P 1'
#
loop_
_entity.id
_entity.type
_entity.pdbx_description
1 polymer ?
#
loop_
_entity_poly.entity_id
_entity_poly.type
_entity_poly.pdbx_seq_one_letter_code
_entity_poly.pdbx_strand_id
1 'polypeptide(L)'
;MDSTSYYNSNSSKYINDTFNADMSVVRERFLCYLPARGKILDAGCGPGRDAKAFKDSGYDVYAMDASQSMVEHCRTILGERVTLSTFQEYETEIKFDGIWACASLLHLEPDELDAVLKKFTGFLKPGGVFFMSFKYGEKDYVKDGRYFNCHTSETITGLLNSLNEIEIIENFITSDVREGRSDEKWVNVIVRRR
;
A
#
# COMPACT_ATOMS: atom_id res chain seq x y z
N MET A 1 -0.63 -13.24 -17.53
CA MET A 1 -1.21 -13.55 -16.19
C MET A 1 -1.09 -12.25 -15.44
N ASP A 2 -2.17 -11.75 -14.91
CA ASP A 2 -2.14 -10.50 -14.14
C ASP A 2 -1.67 -10.74 -12.69
N SER A 3 -1.41 -9.65 -11.95
CA SER A 3 -0.94 -9.74 -10.56
C SER A 3 -1.94 -10.48 -9.66
N THR A 4 -3.24 -10.30 -9.88
CA THR A 4 -4.31 -10.96 -9.11
C THR A 4 -4.27 -12.48 -9.24
N SER A 5 -4.13 -12.97 -10.49
CA SER A 5 -4.01 -14.42 -10.77
C SER A 5 -2.78 -15.03 -10.10
N TYR A 6 -1.66 -14.30 -10.08
CA TYR A 6 -0.46 -14.75 -9.38
C TYR A 6 -0.69 -14.92 -7.87
N TYR A 7 -1.28 -13.91 -7.22
CA TYR A 7 -1.52 -13.94 -5.77
C TYR A 7 -2.56 -14.99 -5.37
N ASN A 8 -3.59 -15.21 -6.18
CA ASN A 8 -4.54 -16.29 -5.97
C ASN A 8 -3.87 -17.68 -6.04
N SER A 9 -3.00 -17.88 -7.02
CA SER A 9 -2.35 -19.19 -7.26
C SER A 9 -1.20 -19.47 -6.27
N ASN A 10 -0.58 -18.44 -5.69
CA ASN A 10 0.59 -18.55 -4.82
C ASN A 10 0.32 -18.08 -3.39
N SER A 11 -0.95 -17.99 -2.99
CA SER A 11 -1.36 -17.36 -1.73
C SER A 11 -0.66 -17.95 -0.50
N SER A 12 -0.67 -19.26 -0.33
CA SER A 12 -0.05 -19.94 0.83
C SER A 12 1.43 -19.60 0.98
N LYS A 13 2.18 -19.67 -0.12
CA LYS A 13 3.60 -19.31 -0.10
C LYS A 13 3.80 -17.84 0.23
N TYR A 14 3.05 -16.95 -0.42
CA TYR A 14 3.16 -15.52 -0.20
C TYR A 14 2.83 -15.12 1.25
N ILE A 15 1.79 -15.71 1.83
CA ILE A 15 1.41 -15.50 3.24
C ILE A 15 2.56 -15.92 4.16
N ASN A 16 3.11 -17.13 3.99
CA ASN A 16 4.21 -17.61 4.81
C ASN A 16 5.46 -16.71 4.72
N ASP A 17 5.78 -16.21 3.52
CA ASP A 17 6.96 -15.40 3.28
C ASP A 17 6.82 -13.94 3.78
N THR A 18 5.59 -13.44 3.97
CA THR A 18 5.38 -12.00 4.20
C THR A 18 4.61 -11.65 5.47
N PHE A 19 3.75 -12.55 5.97
CA PHE A 19 2.85 -12.21 7.08
C PHE A 19 3.56 -11.85 8.38
N ASN A 20 4.72 -12.46 8.64
CA ASN A 20 5.54 -12.21 9.84
C ASN A 20 6.70 -11.23 9.58
N ALA A 21 6.80 -10.65 8.38
CA ALA A 21 7.86 -9.68 8.08
C ALA A 21 7.68 -8.40 8.91
N ASP A 22 8.76 -7.97 9.56
CA ASP A 22 8.72 -6.81 10.46
C ASP A 22 8.73 -5.49 9.68
N MET A 23 7.59 -4.81 9.70
CA MET A 23 7.39 -3.48 9.12
C MET A 23 7.19 -2.39 10.20
N SER A 24 7.49 -2.69 11.46
CA SER A 24 7.23 -1.79 12.59
C SER A 24 7.80 -0.39 12.38
N VAL A 25 9.06 -0.28 11.98
CA VAL A 25 9.73 1.01 11.76
C VAL A 25 9.02 1.87 10.70
N VAL A 26 8.56 1.25 9.61
CA VAL A 26 7.86 1.99 8.54
C VAL A 26 6.45 2.36 8.97
N ARG A 27 5.75 1.44 9.68
CA ARG A 27 4.42 1.72 10.24
C ARG A 27 4.46 2.85 11.26
N GLU A 28 5.43 2.85 12.17
CA GLU A 28 5.59 3.89 13.18
C GLU A 28 5.74 5.28 12.54
N ARG A 29 6.54 5.41 11.48
CA ARG A 29 6.66 6.67 10.72
C ARG A 29 5.30 7.15 10.21
N PHE A 30 4.52 6.27 9.60
CA PHE A 30 3.18 6.61 9.11
C PHE A 30 2.24 7.00 10.26
N LEU A 31 2.24 6.22 11.34
CA LEU A 31 1.35 6.44 12.48
C LEU A 31 1.62 7.76 13.24
N CYS A 32 2.87 8.28 13.18
CA CYS A 32 3.19 9.60 13.77
C CYS A 32 2.36 10.76 13.21
N TYR A 33 1.79 10.61 12.01
CA TYR A 33 0.99 11.63 11.35
C TYR A 33 -0.52 11.46 11.56
N LEU A 34 -0.94 10.40 12.23
CA LEU A 34 -2.35 10.05 12.40
C LEU A 34 -2.87 10.44 13.79
N PRO A 35 -4.14 10.85 13.92
CA PRO A 35 -4.77 10.98 15.23
C PRO A 35 -4.89 9.59 15.87
N ALA A 36 -4.84 9.54 17.19
CA ALA A 36 -5.09 8.31 17.94
C ALA A 36 -6.46 7.74 17.55
N ARG A 37 -6.52 6.43 17.30
CA ARG A 37 -7.72 5.72 16.86
C ARG A 37 -8.32 6.23 15.54
N GLY A 38 -7.49 6.87 14.70
CA GLY A 38 -7.89 7.32 13.37
C GLY A 38 -8.35 6.17 12.47
N LYS A 39 -9.04 6.50 11.38
CA LYS A 39 -9.45 5.53 10.36
C LYS A 39 -8.34 5.31 9.34
N ILE A 40 -7.97 4.05 9.13
CA ILE A 40 -6.95 3.64 8.16
C ILE A 40 -7.57 2.74 7.10
N LEU A 41 -7.24 2.99 5.84
CA LEU A 41 -7.45 2.04 4.75
C LEU A 41 -6.12 1.36 4.41
N ASP A 42 -6.06 0.04 4.53
CA ASP A 42 -4.96 -0.78 4.01
C ASP A 42 -5.30 -1.17 2.55
N ALA A 43 -4.67 -0.48 1.60
CA ALA A 43 -4.97 -0.54 0.17
C ALA A 43 -4.03 -1.50 -0.56
N GLY A 44 -4.55 -2.65 -0.97
CA GLY A 44 -3.78 -3.81 -1.39
C GLY A 44 -3.20 -4.54 -0.18
N CYS A 45 -4.10 -4.88 0.74
CA CYS A 45 -3.75 -5.37 2.09
C CYS A 45 -3.04 -6.73 2.09
N GLY A 46 -3.07 -7.45 0.97
CA GLY A 46 -2.60 -8.83 0.96
C GLY A 46 -3.27 -9.67 2.06
N PRO A 47 -2.52 -10.50 2.79
CA PRO A 47 -3.09 -11.34 3.84
C PRO A 47 -3.47 -10.57 5.12
N GLY A 48 -3.28 -9.24 5.17
CA GLY A 48 -3.65 -8.41 6.31
C GLY A 48 -2.57 -8.25 7.38
N ARG A 49 -1.29 -8.40 7.06
CA ARG A 49 -0.17 -8.19 7.99
C ARG A 49 -0.23 -6.81 8.66
N ASP A 50 -0.30 -5.76 7.85
CA ASP A 50 -0.29 -4.38 8.34
C ASP A 50 -1.66 -4.00 8.91
N ALA A 51 -2.75 -4.46 8.29
CA ALA A 51 -4.10 -4.30 8.82
C ALA A 51 -4.24 -4.85 10.25
N LYS A 52 -3.65 -6.03 10.53
CA LYS A 52 -3.59 -6.60 11.88
C LYS A 52 -2.84 -5.69 12.85
N ALA A 53 -1.65 -5.24 12.47
CA ALA A 53 -0.83 -4.40 13.32
C ALA A 53 -1.51 -3.06 13.66
N PHE A 54 -2.18 -2.42 12.69
CA PHE A 54 -2.95 -1.20 12.92
C PHE A 54 -4.14 -1.44 13.86
N LYS A 55 -4.88 -2.55 13.65
CA LYS A 55 -5.99 -2.95 14.53
C LYS A 55 -5.52 -3.17 15.97
N ASP A 56 -4.41 -3.93 16.14
CA ASP A 56 -3.84 -4.22 17.45
C ASP A 56 -3.34 -2.94 18.16
N SER A 57 -2.95 -1.92 17.38
CA SER A 57 -2.59 -0.58 17.86
C SER A 57 -3.81 0.32 18.14
N GLY A 58 -5.04 -0.19 17.98
CA GLY A 58 -6.29 0.50 18.34
C GLY A 58 -6.87 1.42 17.26
N TYR A 59 -6.40 1.34 16.02
CA TYR A 59 -6.96 2.09 14.89
C TYR A 59 -8.25 1.44 14.34
N ASP A 60 -9.09 2.26 13.71
CA ASP A 60 -10.30 1.82 13.00
C ASP A 60 -9.92 1.44 11.55
N VAL A 61 -9.69 0.14 11.29
CA VAL A 61 -9.06 -0.33 10.07
C VAL A 61 -10.08 -0.90 9.08
N TYR A 62 -9.95 -0.47 7.84
CA TYR A 62 -10.58 -1.01 6.65
C TYR A 62 -9.51 -1.52 5.70
N ALA A 63 -9.85 -2.47 4.84
CA ALA A 63 -8.89 -3.03 3.90
C ALA A 63 -9.52 -3.35 2.55
N MET A 64 -8.70 -3.38 1.50
CA MET A 64 -9.11 -3.88 0.18
C MET A 64 -7.96 -4.61 -0.50
N ASP A 65 -8.29 -5.61 -1.29
CA ASP A 65 -7.36 -6.32 -2.17
C ASP A 65 -8.11 -6.90 -3.37
N ALA A 66 -7.43 -7.07 -4.49
CA ALA A 66 -8.00 -7.66 -5.70
C ALA A 66 -7.97 -9.20 -5.68
N SER A 67 -7.15 -9.81 -4.84
CA SER A 67 -7.03 -11.26 -4.71
C SER A 67 -8.05 -11.83 -3.74
N GLN A 68 -8.92 -12.72 -4.22
CA GLN A 68 -9.90 -13.42 -3.39
C GLN A 68 -9.22 -14.13 -2.20
N SER A 69 -8.11 -14.84 -2.45
CA SER A 69 -7.39 -15.58 -1.40
C SER A 69 -6.81 -14.65 -0.33
N MET A 70 -6.34 -13.46 -0.70
CA MET A 70 -5.83 -12.47 0.24
C MET A 70 -6.97 -11.88 1.07
N VAL A 71 -8.07 -11.52 0.43
CA VAL A 71 -9.27 -11.01 1.11
C VAL A 71 -9.82 -12.02 2.11
N GLU A 72 -9.93 -13.30 1.74
CA GLU A 72 -10.38 -14.36 2.64
C GLU A 72 -9.50 -14.46 3.89
N HIS A 73 -8.19 -14.42 3.73
CA HIS A 73 -7.27 -14.43 4.86
C HIS A 73 -7.42 -13.17 5.73
N CYS A 74 -7.44 -11.98 5.11
CA CYS A 74 -7.58 -10.71 5.84
C CYS A 74 -8.92 -10.60 6.56
N ARG A 75 -10.00 -11.19 6.03
CA ARG A 75 -11.31 -11.27 6.69
C ARG A 75 -11.29 -12.03 8.00
N THR A 76 -10.39 -12.98 8.19
CA THR A 76 -10.22 -13.66 9.50
C THR A 76 -9.77 -12.67 10.58
N ILE A 77 -9.20 -11.52 10.19
CA ILE A 77 -8.67 -10.48 11.08
C ILE A 77 -9.68 -9.33 11.25
N LEU A 78 -10.22 -8.82 10.13
CA LEU A 78 -11.04 -7.59 10.10
C LEU A 78 -12.54 -7.85 9.86
N GLY A 79 -12.95 -9.08 9.53
CA GLY A 79 -14.34 -9.41 9.19
C GLY A 79 -14.82 -8.70 7.93
N GLU A 80 -16.02 -8.13 7.98
CA GLU A 80 -16.68 -7.47 6.86
C GLU A 80 -16.05 -6.13 6.43
N ARG A 81 -15.01 -5.68 7.11
CA ARG A 81 -14.27 -4.46 6.75
C ARG A 81 -13.25 -4.65 5.64
N VAL A 82 -13.24 -5.83 5.01
CA VAL A 82 -12.35 -6.16 3.88
C VAL A 82 -13.16 -6.28 2.60
N THR A 83 -12.84 -5.43 1.63
CA THR A 83 -13.50 -5.39 0.32
C THR A 83 -12.66 -6.11 -0.73
N LEU A 84 -13.28 -7.02 -1.48
CA LEU A 84 -12.67 -7.57 -2.69
C LEU A 84 -12.88 -6.56 -3.83
N SER A 85 -11.81 -5.91 -4.26
CA SER A 85 -11.86 -4.89 -5.32
C SER A 85 -10.48 -4.63 -5.89
N THR A 86 -10.41 -4.23 -7.14
CA THR A 86 -9.23 -3.59 -7.73
C THR A 86 -9.12 -2.13 -7.25
N PHE A 87 -7.97 -1.49 -7.44
CA PHE A 87 -7.81 -0.06 -7.16
C PHE A 87 -8.75 0.80 -8.03
N GLN A 88 -8.90 0.40 -9.29
CA GLN A 88 -9.74 1.11 -10.26
C GLN A 88 -11.22 1.07 -9.87
N GLU A 89 -11.70 -0.03 -9.30
CA GLU A 89 -13.11 -0.27 -8.99
C GLU A 89 -13.48 0.08 -7.54
N TYR A 90 -12.51 0.22 -6.64
CA TYR A 90 -12.79 0.51 -5.23
C TYR A 90 -13.49 1.85 -5.07
N GLU A 91 -14.65 1.86 -4.41
CA GLU A 91 -15.43 3.05 -4.09
C GLU A 91 -15.85 3.04 -2.63
N THR A 92 -15.89 4.21 -2.02
CA THR A 92 -16.31 4.37 -0.62
C THR A 92 -16.70 5.81 -0.30
N GLU A 93 -17.73 5.96 0.55
CA GLU A 93 -18.09 7.24 1.16
C GLU A 93 -17.28 7.55 2.43
N ILE A 94 -16.54 6.55 2.93
CA ILE A 94 -15.73 6.71 4.13
C ILE A 94 -14.54 7.62 3.82
N LYS A 95 -14.26 8.57 4.72
CA LYS A 95 -13.05 9.38 4.69
C LYS A 95 -12.08 8.89 5.74
N PHE A 96 -10.83 8.72 5.32
CA PHE A 96 -9.75 8.14 6.13
C PHE A 96 -8.81 9.22 6.65
N ASP A 97 -8.27 8.99 7.84
CA ASP A 97 -7.15 9.77 8.38
C ASP A 97 -5.83 9.34 7.73
N GLY A 98 -5.73 8.06 7.36
CA GLY A 98 -4.58 7.51 6.65
C GLY A 98 -4.96 6.46 5.62
N ILE A 99 -4.20 6.41 4.53
CA ILE A 99 -4.21 5.31 3.54
C ILE A 99 -2.80 4.70 3.52
N TRP A 100 -2.75 3.39 3.57
CA TRP A 100 -1.51 2.61 3.54
C TRP A 100 -1.50 1.71 2.32
N ALA A 101 -0.53 1.91 1.41
CA ALA A 101 -0.34 1.10 0.20
C ALA A 101 1.08 0.56 0.15
N CYS A 102 1.35 -0.46 0.96
CA CYS A 102 2.67 -1.06 1.08
C CYS A 102 2.87 -2.12 0.00
N ALA A 103 3.79 -1.88 -0.93
CA ALA A 103 4.14 -2.81 -1.99
C ALA A 103 2.93 -3.29 -2.83
N SER A 104 1.96 -2.43 -3.07
CA SER A 104 0.72 -2.76 -3.78
C SER A 104 0.52 -1.96 -5.06
N LEU A 105 0.65 -0.62 -5.02
CA LEU A 105 0.49 0.26 -6.19
C LEU A 105 1.53 0.00 -7.29
N LEU A 106 2.65 -0.61 -6.98
CA LEU A 106 3.72 -0.93 -7.90
C LEU A 106 3.31 -1.91 -9.04
N HIS A 107 2.12 -2.50 -8.96
CA HIS A 107 1.59 -3.38 -10.00
C HIS A 107 0.72 -2.66 -11.04
N LEU A 108 0.54 -1.35 -10.88
CA LEU A 108 -0.20 -0.52 -11.81
C LEU A 108 0.71 0.01 -12.92
N GLU A 109 0.19 0.08 -14.13
CA GLU A 109 0.83 0.81 -15.23
C GLU A 109 0.87 2.32 -14.90
N PRO A 110 1.81 3.10 -15.46
CA PRO A 110 1.97 4.52 -15.11
C PRO A 110 0.68 5.37 -15.25
N ASP A 111 -0.08 5.17 -16.33
CA ASP A 111 -1.34 5.91 -16.55
C ASP A 111 -2.42 5.54 -15.53
N GLU A 112 -2.48 4.28 -15.12
CA GLU A 112 -3.37 3.79 -14.07
C GLU A 112 -2.98 4.34 -12.70
N LEU A 113 -1.67 4.39 -12.42
CA LEU A 113 -1.13 4.88 -11.15
C LEU A 113 -1.55 6.33 -10.89
N ASP A 114 -1.42 7.23 -11.87
CA ASP A 114 -1.84 8.64 -11.74
C ASP A 114 -3.33 8.77 -11.40
N ALA A 115 -4.18 8.04 -12.11
CA ALA A 115 -5.63 8.04 -11.86
C ALA A 115 -5.98 7.51 -10.46
N VAL A 116 -5.33 6.42 -10.03
CA VAL A 116 -5.54 5.81 -8.71
C VAL A 116 -5.04 6.73 -7.60
N LEU A 117 -3.89 7.38 -7.75
CA LEU A 117 -3.37 8.32 -6.76
C LEU A 117 -4.34 9.49 -6.54
N LYS A 118 -4.88 10.09 -7.60
CA LYS A 118 -5.91 11.14 -7.51
C LYS A 118 -7.17 10.65 -6.81
N LYS A 119 -7.68 9.49 -7.21
CA LYS A 119 -8.87 8.86 -6.63
C LYS A 119 -8.71 8.60 -5.14
N PHE A 120 -7.62 7.93 -4.74
CA PHE A 120 -7.38 7.56 -3.33
C PHE A 120 -7.07 8.79 -2.46
N THR A 121 -6.41 9.80 -3.00
CA THR A 121 -6.28 11.10 -2.32
C THR A 121 -7.65 11.69 -1.99
N GLY A 122 -8.64 11.53 -2.87
CA GLY A 122 -10.02 11.93 -2.63
C GLY A 122 -10.70 11.22 -1.45
N PHE A 123 -10.26 10.02 -1.08
CA PHE A 123 -10.77 9.29 0.09
C PHE A 123 -10.16 9.74 1.42
N LEU A 124 -9.08 10.52 1.40
CA LEU A 124 -8.53 11.12 2.62
C LEU A 124 -9.40 12.27 3.13
N LYS A 125 -9.39 12.48 4.43
CA LYS A 125 -9.81 13.75 5.04
C LYS A 125 -8.82 14.86 4.69
N PRO A 126 -9.19 16.15 4.73
CA PRO A 126 -8.22 17.24 4.69
C PRO A 126 -7.15 17.04 5.79
N GLY A 127 -5.87 17.15 5.42
CA GLY A 127 -4.74 16.87 6.31
C GLY A 127 -4.42 15.39 6.53
N GLY A 128 -5.22 14.46 6.01
CA GLY A 128 -4.94 13.02 6.05
C GLY A 128 -3.71 12.63 5.23
N VAL A 129 -3.11 11.50 5.56
CA VAL A 129 -1.83 11.08 4.95
C VAL A 129 -1.97 9.80 4.13
N PHE A 130 -1.15 9.69 3.08
CA PHE A 130 -1.08 8.50 2.23
C PHE A 130 0.36 8.00 2.17
N PHE A 131 0.58 6.78 2.68
CA PHE A 131 1.83 6.06 2.53
C PHE A 131 1.79 5.15 1.30
N MET A 132 2.86 5.15 0.55
CA MET A 132 3.07 4.25 -0.59
C MET A 132 4.51 3.77 -0.69
N SER A 133 4.72 2.55 -1.20
CA SER A 133 6.06 2.03 -1.43
C SER A 133 6.17 1.33 -2.78
N PHE A 134 7.32 1.55 -3.44
CA PHE A 134 7.66 0.99 -4.75
C PHE A 134 9.03 0.32 -4.70
N LYS A 135 9.30 -0.60 -5.62
CA LYS A 135 10.66 -1.10 -5.83
C LYS A 135 11.57 0.05 -6.25
N TYR A 136 12.73 0.15 -5.60
CA TYR A 136 13.72 1.14 -5.98
C TYR A 136 14.40 0.72 -7.29
N GLY A 137 14.35 1.56 -8.30
CA GLY A 137 14.94 1.30 -9.60
C GLY A 137 14.57 2.34 -10.64
N GLU A 138 15.32 2.35 -11.75
CA GLU A 138 15.11 3.28 -12.86
C GLU A 138 14.25 2.69 -13.98
N LYS A 139 14.03 1.37 -13.97
CA LYS A 139 13.34 0.66 -15.05
C LYS A 139 12.30 -0.29 -14.47
N ASP A 140 11.13 -0.23 -15.06
CA ASP A 140 10.07 -1.17 -14.82
C ASP A 140 10.43 -2.55 -15.36
N TYR A 141 9.82 -3.57 -14.80
CA TYR A 141 10.03 -4.94 -15.27
C TYR A 141 8.80 -5.81 -15.04
N VAL A 142 8.77 -6.94 -15.76
CA VAL A 142 7.78 -8.00 -15.53
C VAL A 142 8.50 -9.22 -14.96
N LYS A 143 7.94 -9.78 -13.88
CA LYS A 143 8.44 -11.00 -13.24
C LYS A 143 7.28 -11.89 -12.80
N ASP A 144 7.33 -13.15 -13.16
CA ASP A 144 6.29 -14.13 -12.86
C ASP A 144 4.87 -13.66 -13.27
N GLY A 145 4.78 -12.96 -14.42
CA GLY A 145 3.54 -12.40 -14.96
C GLY A 145 3.04 -11.15 -14.26
N ARG A 146 3.76 -10.61 -13.27
CA ARG A 146 3.44 -9.35 -12.57
C ARG A 146 4.29 -8.22 -13.14
N TYR A 147 3.64 -7.11 -13.42
CA TYR A 147 4.29 -5.83 -13.70
C TYR A 147 4.81 -5.19 -12.41
N PHE A 148 5.97 -4.56 -12.47
CA PHE A 148 6.58 -3.81 -11.38
C PHE A 148 6.98 -2.43 -11.88
N ASN A 149 6.21 -1.44 -11.44
CA ASN A 149 6.51 -0.03 -11.61
C ASN A 149 7.59 0.36 -10.58
N CYS A 150 8.75 0.77 -11.06
CA CYS A 150 9.90 1.08 -10.23
C CYS A 150 10.17 2.59 -10.18
N HIS A 151 10.58 3.07 -9.03
CA HIS A 151 10.90 4.48 -8.86
C HIS A 151 12.21 4.69 -8.12
N THR A 152 12.93 5.76 -8.46
CA THR A 152 13.91 6.39 -7.59
C THR A 152 13.23 7.46 -6.72
N SER A 153 13.95 8.03 -5.76
CA SER A 153 13.43 9.16 -4.97
C SER A 153 13.06 10.35 -5.86
N GLU A 154 13.83 10.59 -6.91
CA GLU A 154 13.62 11.69 -7.86
C GLU A 154 12.39 11.45 -8.74
N THR A 155 12.23 10.24 -9.31
CA THR A 155 11.13 9.94 -10.23
C THR A 155 9.80 9.93 -9.52
N ILE A 156 9.71 9.35 -8.32
CA ILE A 156 8.46 9.38 -7.52
C ILE A 156 8.13 10.81 -7.05
N THR A 157 9.14 11.60 -6.68
CA THR A 157 8.94 13.01 -6.33
C THR A 157 8.38 13.79 -7.52
N GLY A 158 8.92 13.58 -8.71
CA GLY A 158 8.43 14.22 -9.95
C GLY A 158 6.98 13.89 -10.22
N LEU A 159 6.59 12.61 -10.10
CA LEU A 159 5.20 12.16 -10.28
C LEU A 159 4.27 12.82 -9.25
N LEU A 160 4.60 12.76 -7.97
CA LEU A 160 3.73 13.27 -6.90
C LEU A 160 3.60 14.80 -6.90
N ASN A 161 4.63 15.52 -7.30
CA ASN A 161 4.58 16.99 -7.44
C ASN A 161 3.66 17.44 -8.56
N SER A 162 3.29 16.59 -9.52
CA SER A 162 2.27 16.90 -10.52
C SER A 162 0.84 16.92 -9.96
N LEU A 163 0.64 16.37 -8.76
CA LEU A 163 -0.64 16.31 -8.06
C LEU A 163 -0.79 17.51 -7.12
N ASN A 164 -1.61 18.49 -7.49
CA ASN A 164 -1.76 19.74 -6.74
C ASN A 164 -2.40 19.58 -5.34
N GLU A 165 -3.11 18.45 -5.11
CA GLU A 165 -3.91 18.22 -3.91
C GLU A 165 -3.11 17.64 -2.74
N ILE A 166 -1.84 17.33 -2.96
CA ILE A 166 -0.96 16.72 -1.96
C ILE A 166 0.33 17.49 -1.76
N GLU A 167 1.01 17.22 -0.66
CA GLU A 167 2.40 17.61 -0.39
C GLU A 167 3.19 16.37 0.08
N ILE A 168 4.42 16.24 -0.36
CA ILE A 168 5.32 15.19 0.12
C ILE A 168 5.86 15.60 1.49
N ILE A 169 5.65 14.76 2.50
CA ILE A 169 6.15 15.00 3.87
C ILE A 169 7.32 14.10 4.25
N GLU A 170 7.41 12.91 3.65
CA GLU A 170 8.60 12.06 3.73
C GLU A 170 8.88 11.36 2.41
N ASN A 171 10.18 11.18 2.10
CA ASN A 171 10.69 10.31 1.04
C ASN A 171 11.96 9.65 1.56
N PHE A 172 11.95 8.31 1.68
CA PHE A 172 13.06 7.57 2.27
C PHE A 172 13.20 6.17 1.68
N ILE A 173 14.42 5.62 1.78
CA ILE A 173 14.76 4.32 1.23
C ILE A 173 14.90 3.31 2.37
N THR A 174 14.38 2.10 2.17
CA THR A 174 14.58 0.95 3.06
C THR A 174 15.10 -0.26 2.29
N SER A 175 15.71 -1.20 3.00
CA SER A 175 15.97 -2.53 2.47
C SER A 175 14.74 -3.42 2.58
N ASP A 176 14.66 -4.47 1.76
CA ASP A 176 13.62 -5.49 1.91
C ASP A 176 13.80 -6.20 3.25
N VAL A 177 12.73 -6.33 4.01
CA VAL A 177 12.75 -6.91 5.37
C VAL A 177 12.73 -8.45 5.37
N ARG A 178 12.53 -9.06 4.20
CA ARG A 178 12.50 -10.53 4.08
C ARG A 178 13.92 -11.09 4.11
N GLU A 179 14.06 -12.25 4.73
CA GLU A 179 15.35 -12.94 4.80
C GLU A 179 15.95 -13.19 3.39
N GLY A 180 17.26 -12.94 3.25
CA GLY A 180 17.99 -13.12 2.00
C GLY A 180 17.73 -12.06 0.92
N ARG A 181 17.03 -10.95 1.22
CA ARG A 181 16.68 -9.88 0.27
C ARG A 181 17.16 -8.49 0.67
N SER A 182 18.14 -8.39 1.56
CA SER A 182 18.64 -7.09 2.07
C SER A 182 19.20 -6.17 0.98
N ASP A 183 19.61 -6.71 -0.17
CA ASP A 183 20.11 -5.95 -1.31
C ASP A 183 18.98 -5.31 -2.13
N GLU A 184 17.75 -5.82 -2.03
CA GLU A 184 16.59 -5.22 -2.67
C GLU A 184 16.17 -3.97 -1.87
N LYS A 185 16.00 -2.84 -2.57
CA LYS A 185 15.61 -1.58 -1.98
C LYS A 185 14.17 -1.20 -2.32
N TRP A 186 13.60 -0.40 -1.45
CA TRP A 186 12.27 0.18 -1.58
C TRP A 186 12.36 1.68 -1.42
N VAL A 187 11.70 2.43 -2.30
CA VAL A 187 11.41 3.83 -2.07
C VAL A 187 10.03 3.94 -1.39
N ASN A 188 10.00 4.66 -0.30
CA ASN A 188 8.80 4.86 0.52
C ASN A 188 8.48 6.36 0.55
N VAL A 189 7.22 6.70 0.38
CA VAL A 189 6.78 8.10 0.40
C VAL A 189 5.55 8.24 1.28
N ILE A 190 5.52 9.30 2.08
CA ILE A 190 4.32 9.74 2.78
C ILE A 190 3.95 11.12 2.22
N VAL A 191 2.72 11.24 1.76
CA VAL A 191 2.15 12.51 1.32
C VAL A 191 1.01 12.91 2.23
N ARG A 192 0.71 14.21 2.31
CA ARG A 192 -0.44 14.76 3.02
C ARG A 192 -1.41 15.40 2.03
N ARG A 193 -2.70 15.15 2.18
CA ARG A 193 -3.74 15.88 1.48
C ARG A 193 -3.83 17.32 2.00
N ARG A 194 -3.79 18.29 1.09
CA ARG A 194 -3.98 19.73 1.37
C ARG A 194 -5.41 20.08 1.75
#